data_f3e672d035ad7effd8f4e7befbe53157
#
_entry.id   f3e672d035ad7effd8f4e7befbe53157
#
_cell.length_a   1.000
_cell.length_b   1.000
_cell.length_c   1.000
_cell.angle_alpha   90.00
_cell.angle_beta   90.00
_cell.angle_gamma   90.00
#
_symmetry.space_group_name_H-M   'P 1'
#
loop_
_entity.id
_entity.type
_entity.pdbx_description
1 polymer ?
#
loop_
_entity_poly.entity_id
_entity_poly.type
_entity_poly.pdbx_seq_one_letter_code
_entity_poly.pdbx_strand_id
1 'polypeptide(L)'
;QEVKDAGIRVNIKMVDARGFWDDVWMKESAFVDSWGQRPAAQVLNEVYRSTAAWNPTGMADPTLDSMLDEARSTKDLSERTNKYIAVQEYLYANSAIFLPYHKTLTRAMSSKVNGIEPIVIDAVRWENISVS
;
A
#
# COMPACT_ATOMS: atom_id res chain seq x y z
N GLN A 1 -11.52 11.33 -17.76
CA GLN A 1 -12.25 11.15 -19.03
C GLN A 1 -12.53 9.68 -19.32
N GLU A 2 -11.58 8.77 -19.04
CA GLU A 2 -11.66 7.33 -19.32
C GLU A 2 -12.82 6.58 -18.62
N VAL A 3 -13.12 6.94 -17.36
CA VAL A 3 -14.22 6.30 -16.62
C VAL A 3 -15.61 6.75 -17.10
N LYS A 4 -15.69 7.88 -17.80
CA LYS A 4 -16.96 8.39 -18.35
C LYS A 4 -17.50 7.49 -19.45
N ASP A 5 -16.62 6.89 -20.23
CA ASP A 5 -16.98 5.99 -21.33
C ASP A 5 -17.52 4.66 -20.81
N ALA A 6 -17.16 4.30 -19.57
CA ALA A 6 -17.75 3.19 -18.82
C ALA A 6 -19.05 3.56 -18.08
N GLY A 7 -19.63 4.74 -18.30
CA GLY A 7 -20.85 5.21 -17.66
C GLY A 7 -20.69 5.70 -16.22
N ILE A 8 -19.45 5.81 -15.74
CA ILE A 8 -19.14 6.21 -14.36
C ILE A 8 -18.93 7.73 -14.31
N ARG A 9 -19.70 8.41 -13.48
CA ARG A 9 -19.50 9.84 -13.17
C ARG A 9 -18.62 10.01 -11.94
N VAL A 10 -17.49 10.66 -12.09
CA VAL A 10 -16.57 10.99 -10.98
C VAL A 10 -16.47 12.50 -10.83
N ASN A 11 -16.81 13.00 -9.66
CA ASN A 11 -16.57 14.38 -9.25
C ASN A 11 -15.35 14.41 -8.31
N ILE A 12 -14.24 14.98 -8.79
CA ILE A 12 -13.01 15.05 -8.02
C ILE A 12 -13.10 16.26 -7.09
N LYS A 13 -13.04 16.01 -5.76
CA LYS A 13 -12.89 17.02 -4.73
C LYS A 13 -11.41 17.05 -4.30
N MET A 14 -10.74 18.14 -4.63
CA MET A 14 -9.36 18.36 -4.15
C MET A 14 -9.40 18.91 -2.73
N VAL A 15 -8.57 18.35 -1.87
CA VAL A 15 -8.35 18.81 -0.49
C VAL A 15 -6.86 19.00 -0.25
N ASP A 16 -6.49 19.86 0.68
CA ASP A 16 -5.10 19.97 1.10
C ASP A 16 -4.69 18.78 2.00
N ALA A 17 -3.40 18.68 2.31
CA ALA A 17 -2.88 17.55 3.07
C ALA A 17 -3.49 17.44 4.47
N ARG A 18 -3.82 18.58 5.12
CA ARG A 18 -4.44 18.59 6.44
C ARG A 18 -5.89 18.15 6.35
N GLY A 19 -6.65 18.72 5.44
CA GLY A 19 -8.05 18.35 5.22
C GLY A 19 -8.19 16.88 4.81
N PHE A 20 -7.20 16.30 4.11
CA PHE A 20 -7.21 14.89 3.82
C PHE A 20 -7.20 14.03 5.11
N TRP A 21 -6.30 14.28 6.02
CA TRP A 21 -6.20 13.51 7.27
C TRP A 21 -7.32 13.78 8.24
N ASP A 22 -7.79 15.04 8.30
CA ASP A 22 -8.82 15.46 9.26
C ASP A 22 -10.23 15.06 8.82
N ASP A 23 -10.52 15.06 7.50
CA ASP A 23 -11.91 14.97 7.01
C ASP A 23 -12.16 13.83 6.02
N VAL A 24 -11.12 13.29 5.37
CA VAL A 24 -11.26 12.31 4.27
C VAL A 24 -10.82 10.91 4.69
N TRP A 25 -9.62 10.79 5.21
CA TRP A 25 -9.01 9.52 5.58
C TRP A 25 -9.90 8.70 6.52
N MET A 26 -10.28 7.50 6.08
CA MET A 26 -11.17 6.58 6.81
C MET A 26 -12.55 7.15 7.20
N LYS A 27 -12.97 8.26 6.58
CA LYS A 27 -14.26 8.91 6.84
C LYS A 27 -15.13 8.98 5.58
N GLU A 28 -14.53 9.25 4.44
CA GLU A 28 -15.24 9.29 3.16
C GLU A 28 -15.35 7.90 2.54
N SER A 29 -16.42 7.66 1.80
CA SER A 29 -16.69 6.36 1.16
C SER A 29 -15.79 6.06 -0.04
N ALA A 30 -15.18 7.07 -0.64
CA ALA A 30 -14.23 6.92 -1.75
C ALA A 30 -13.19 8.04 -1.72
N PHE A 31 -11.93 7.68 -1.73
CA PHE A 31 -10.82 8.61 -1.77
C PHE A 31 -9.58 7.98 -2.42
N VAL A 32 -8.64 8.80 -2.81
CA VAL A 32 -7.34 8.37 -3.35
C VAL A 32 -6.29 8.51 -2.28
N ASP A 33 -5.56 7.44 -2.03
CA ASP A 33 -4.47 7.37 -1.08
C ASP A 33 -3.20 6.81 -1.71
N SER A 34 -2.08 6.90 -1.02
CA SER A 34 -0.83 6.30 -1.45
C SER A 34 -0.07 5.72 -0.26
N TRP A 35 0.35 4.48 -0.40
CA TRP A 35 1.16 3.79 0.59
C TRP A 35 2.61 3.68 0.12
N GLY A 36 3.54 3.93 1.02
CA GLY A 36 4.94 3.62 0.78
C GLY A 36 5.14 2.11 0.65
N GLN A 37 6.15 1.70 -0.10
CA GLN A 37 6.48 0.29 -0.27
C GLN A 37 6.80 -0.37 1.08
N ARG A 38 6.18 -1.52 1.34
CA ARG A 38 6.34 -2.33 2.54
C ARG A 38 6.38 -3.81 2.18
N PRO A 39 6.97 -4.67 3.03
CA PRO A 39 6.82 -6.12 2.89
C PRO A 39 5.34 -6.53 2.86
N ALA A 40 5.00 -7.53 2.05
CA ALA A 40 3.61 -7.99 1.90
C ALA A 40 2.96 -8.35 3.25
N ALA A 41 3.68 -9.06 4.12
CA ALA A 41 3.20 -9.40 5.45
C ALA A 41 2.81 -8.17 6.28
N GLN A 42 3.54 -7.08 6.16
CA GLN A 42 3.28 -5.85 6.88
C GLN A 42 2.05 -5.14 6.32
N VAL A 43 2.07 -4.77 5.03
CA VAL A 43 0.97 -3.99 4.44
C VAL A 43 -0.36 -4.73 4.51
N LEU A 44 -0.37 -6.04 4.25
CA LEU A 44 -1.60 -6.82 4.27
C LEU A 44 -2.23 -6.90 5.68
N ASN A 45 -1.42 -6.96 6.73
CA ASN A 45 -1.95 -6.95 8.10
C ASN A 45 -2.28 -5.55 8.62
N GLU A 46 -1.57 -4.49 8.21
CA GLU A 46 -1.80 -3.13 8.68
C GLU A 46 -2.98 -2.44 7.99
N VAL A 47 -3.28 -2.84 6.74
CA VAL A 47 -4.22 -2.13 5.86
C VAL A 47 -5.49 -2.92 5.61
N TYR A 48 -5.43 -4.25 5.54
CA TYR A 48 -6.55 -5.06 5.07
C TYR A 48 -7.19 -5.96 6.13
N ARG A 49 -6.50 -6.23 7.23
CA ARG A 49 -7.09 -7.02 8.32
C ARG A 49 -8.30 -6.30 8.89
N SER A 50 -9.37 -7.02 9.20
CA SER A 50 -10.63 -6.46 9.73
C SER A 50 -10.43 -5.57 10.97
N THR A 51 -9.46 -5.90 11.83
CA THR A 51 -9.16 -5.15 13.06
C THR A 51 -8.01 -4.15 12.92
N ALA A 52 -7.48 -3.97 11.72
CA ALA A 52 -6.37 -3.05 11.52
C ALA A 52 -6.80 -1.60 11.69
N ALA A 53 -6.04 -0.85 12.48
CA ALA A 53 -6.34 0.57 12.75
C ALA A 53 -6.25 1.44 11.49
N TRP A 54 -5.55 0.98 10.46
CA TRP A 54 -5.37 1.69 9.19
C TRP A 54 -6.07 0.98 8.02
N ASN A 55 -7.17 0.29 8.29
CA ASN A 55 -7.96 -0.34 7.24
C ASN A 55 -8.89 0.70 6.56
N PRO A 56 -8.49 1.29 5.44
CA PRO A 56 -9.27 2.33 4.76
C PRO A 56 -10.42 1.76 3.93
N THR A 57 -10.47 0.43 3.80
CA THR A 57 -11.51 -0.24 3.00
C THR A 57 -12.81 -0.39 3.76
N GLY A 58 -12.77 -0.34 5.09
CA GLY A 58 -13.91 -0.70 5.95
C GLY A 58 -14.31 -2.18 5.85
N MET A 59 -13.53 -3.02 5.13
CA MET A 59 -13.81 -4.45 5.03
C MET A 59 -13.63 -5.13 6.38
N ALA A 60 -14.59 -5.96 6.75
CA ALA A 60 -14.51 -6.88 7.86
C ALA A 60 -14.75 -8.30 7.31
N ASP A 61 -13.68 -8.98 6.92
CA ASP A 61 -13.72 -10.26 6.22
C ASP A 61 -12.99 -11.36 7.03
N PRO A 62 -13.74 -12.25 7.70
CA PRO A 62 -13.13 -13.33 8.47
C PRO A 62 -12.32 -14.32 7.62
N THR A 63 -12.66 -14.49 6.35
CA THR A 63 -11.91 -15.36 5.43
C THR A 63 -10.52 -14.78 5.19
N LEU A 64 -10.47 -13.49 4.87
CA LEU A 64 -9.21 -12.76 4.71
C LEU A 64 -8.37 -12.81 5.99
N ASP A 65 -8.97 -12.58 7.14
CA ASP A 65 -8.27 -12.63 8.43
C ASP A 65 -7.66 -14.01 8.68
N SER A 66 -8.39 -15.10 8.40
CA SER A 66 -7.89 -16.46 8.50
C SER A 66 -6.71 -16.72 7.56
N MET A 67 -6.81 -16.30 6.31
CA MET A 67 -5.71 -16.44 5.35
C MET A 67 -4.44 -15.68 5.79
N LEU A 68 -4.59 -14.51 6.37
CA LEU A 68 -3.49 -13.72 6.91
C LEU A 68 -2.84 -14.41 8.12
N ASP A 69 -3.62 -15.02 9.00
CA ASP A 69 -3.12 -15.77 10.15
C ASP A 69 -2.38 -17.04 9.73
N GLU A 70 -2.89 -17.77 8.75
CA GLU A 70 -2.21 -18.92 8.17
C GLU A 70 -0.88 -18.53 7.52
N ALA A 71 -0.86 -17.50 6.70
CA ALA A 71 0.36 -17.02 6.07
C ALA A 71 1.41 -16.60 7.11
N ARG A 72 0.98 -15.89 8.16
CA ARG A 72 1.85 -15.41 9.24
C ARG A 72 2.43 -16.54 10.08
N SER A 73 1.66 -17.58 10.35
CA SER A 73 2.09 -18.73 11.17
C SER A 73 2.98 -19.73 10.41
N THR A 74 3.04 -19.66 9.08
CA THR A 74 3.80 -20.57 8.23
C THR A 74 5.29 -20.27 8.33
N LYS A 75 6.10 -21.25 8.77
CA LYS A 75 7.56 -21.09 8.96
C LYS A 75 8.35 -21.22 7.67
N ASP A 76 7.97 -22.18 6.82
CA ASP A 76 8.61 -22.35 5.53
C ASP A 76 8.42 -21.13 4.65
N LEU A 77 9.53 -20.62 4.08
CA LEU A 77 9.52 -19.38 3.30
C LEU A 77 8.73 -19.52 2.00
N SER A 78 8.90 -20.64 1.31
CA SER A 78 8.23 -20.87 0.02
C SER A 78 6.72 -21.00 0.20
N GLU A 79 6.33 -21.81 1.17
CA GLU A 79 4.91 -22.01 1.51
C GLU A 79 4.27 -20.69 1.98
N ARG A 80 4.94 -19.94 2.85
CA ARG A 80 4.48 -18.63 3.30
C ARG A 80 4.32 -17.64 2.15
N THR A 81 5.25 -17.64 1.21
CA THR A 81 5.17 -16.79 0.01
C THR A 81 3.94 -17.15 -0.81
N ASN A 82 3.68 -18.42 -1.04
CA ASN A 82 2.49 -18.88 -1.77
C ASN A 82 1.20 -18.47 -1.07
N LYS A 83 1.15 -18.55 0.26
CA LYS A 83 -0.02 -18.08 1.03
C LYS A 83 -0.24 -16.57 0.89
N TYR A 84 0.81 -15.75 0.92
CA TYR A 84 0.65 -14.31 0.67
C TYR A 84 0.27 -14.00 -0.78
N ILE A 85 0.66 -14.80 -1.75
CA ILE A 85 0.17 -14.68 -3.13
C ILE A 85 -1.33 -14.96 -3.16
N ALA A 86 -1.79 -16.04 -2.54
CA ALA A 86 -3.21 -16.36 -2.46
C ALA A 86 -4.04 -15.27 -1.76
N VAL A 87 -3.50 -14.62 -0.72
CA VAL A 87 -4.13 -13.45 -0.08
C VAL A 87 -4.29 -12.30 -1.07
N GLN A 88 -3.28 -12.02 -1.89
CA GLN A 88 -3.35 -10.94 -2.88
C GLN A 88 -4.36 -11.26 -3.99
N GLU A 89 -4.43 -12.50 -4.45
CA GLU A 89 -5.43 -12.95 -5.42
C GLU A 89 -6.85 -12.85 -4.84
N TYR A 90 -7.03 -13.22 -3.58
CA TYR A 90 -8.29 -13.07 -2.89
C TYR A 90 -8.72 -11.60 -2.80
N LEU A 91 -7.81 -10.71 -2.41
CA LEU A 91 -8.07 -9.27 -2.37
C LEU A 91 -8.38 -8.69 -3.75
N TYR A 92 -7.67 -9.11 -4.78
CA TYR A 92 -7.97 -8.68 -6.15
C TYR A 92 -9.41 -9.00 -6.57
N ALA A 93 -9.92 -10.14 -6.16
CA ALA A 93 -11.26 -10.58 -6.50
C ALA A 93 -12.36 -9.98 -5.60
N ASN A 94 -12.05 -9.61 -4.35
CA ASN A 94 -13.06 -9.33 -3.32
C ASN A 94 -12.94 -7.95 -2.66
N SER A 95 -11.85 -7.19 -2.91
CA SER A 95 -11.69 -5.89 -2.27
C SER A 95 -12.29 -4.74 -3.08
N ALA A 96 -12.62 -3.65 -2.37
CA ALA A 96 -13.06 -2.39 -2.96
C ALA A 96 -11.89 -1.46 -3.35
N ILE A 97 -10.66 -1.96 -3.35
CA ILE A 97 -9.47 -1.17 -3.69
C ILE A 97 -9.12 -1.33 -5.17
N PHE A 98 -8.88 -0.21 -5.81
CA PHE A 98 -8.35 -0.13 -7.15
C PHE A 98 -6.90 0.42 -7.11
N LEU A 99 -5.93 -0.39 -7.54
CA LEU A 99 -4.52 -0.02 -7.64
C LEU A 99 -4.16 0.27 -9.10
N PRO A 100 -4.27 1.54 -9.56
CA PRO A 100 -4.07 1.85 -10.97
C PRO A 100 -2.61 1.84 -11.40
N TYR A 101 -1.68 2.13 -10.49
CA TYR A 101 -0.23 2.19 -10.79
C TYR A 101 0.63 2.21 -9.53
N HIS A 102 1.90 1.91 -9.70
CA HIS A 102 2.94 2.14 -8.69
C HIS A 102 3.67 3.44 -8.99
N LYS A 103 3.78 4.30 -7.97
CA LYS A 103 4.52 5.57 -8.10
C LYS A 103 6.02 5.31 -8.20
N THR A 104 6.67 5.90 -9.19
CA THR A 104 8.13 5.94 -9.25
C THR A 104 8.66 6.94 -8.21
N LEU A 105 9.56 6.48 -7.36
CA LEU A 105 10.29 7.35 -6.45
C LEU A 105 11.53 7.89 -7.16
N THR A 106 11.60 9.20 -7.34
CA THR A 106 12.75 9.87 -7.97
C THR A 106 13.55 10.60 -6.89
N ARG A 107 14.86 10.39 -6.90
CA ARG A 107 15.79 11.12 -6.05
C ARG A 107 16.76 11.91 -6.93
N ALA A 108 17.01 13.15 -6.54
CA ALA A 108 18.05 13.97 -7.13
C ALA A 108 19.11 14.28 -6.09
N MET A 109 20.37 14.18 -6.50
CA MET A 109 21.51 14.44 -5.60
C MET A 109 22.63 15.10 -6.38
N SER A 110 23.56 15.73 -5.67
CA SER A 110 24.79 16.25 -6.26
C SER A 110 25.65 15.10 -6.79
N SER A 111 26.34 15.33 -7.89
CA SER A 111 27.33 14.37 -8.44
C SER A 111 28.48 14.05 -7.49
N LYS A 112 28.64 14.83 -6.43
CA LYS A 112 29.63 14.58 -5.36
C LYS A 112 29.17 13.57 -4.34
N VAL A 113 27.91 13.21 -4.31
CA VAL A 113 27.34 12.25 -3.34
C VAL A 113 27.37 10.86 -3.95
N ASN A 114 27.99 9.93 -3.24
CA ASN A 114 28.13 8.53 -3.64
C ASN A 114 27.51 7.61 -2.60
N GLY A 115 27.18 6.38 -2.99
CA GLY A 115 26.70 5.32 -2.08
C GLY A 115 25.22 5.38 -1.75
N ILE A 116 24.42 6.22 -2.42
CA ILE A 116 22.96 6.18 -2.28
C ILE A 116 22.39 5.07 -3.16
N GLU A 117 21.91 4.02 -2.51
CA GLU A 117 21.22 2.91 -3.14
C GLU A 117 19.71 3.07 -2.98
N PRO A 118 18.91 2.72 -3.99
CA PRO A 118 17.47 2.63 -3.84
C PRO A 118 17.12 1.48 -2.89
N ILE A 119 16.44 1.78 -1.80
CA ILE A 119 15.91 0.77 -0.89
C ILE A 119 14.40 0.83 -0.79
N VAL A 120 13.84 -0.34 -0.48
CA VAL A 120 12.42 -0.68 -0.56
C VAL A 120 11.52 0.23 0.29
N ILE A 121 12.00 0.86 1.35
CA ILE A 121 11.16 1.56 2.34
C ILE A 121 11.39 3.08 2.31
N ASP A 122 11.74 3.66 1.17
CA ASP A 122 12.10 5.09 1.06
C ASP A 122 13.09 5.56 2.16
N ALA A 123 13.94 4.66 2.59
CA ALA A 123 14.99 4.91 3.55
C ALA A 123 16.32 5.19 2.86
N VAL A 124 17.29 5.65 3.58
CA VAL A 124 18.66 5.89 3.12
C VAL A 124 19.61 5.19 4.08
N ARG A 125 20.53 4.42 3.54
CA ARG A 125 21.63 3.84 4.32
C ARG A 125 22.74 4.88 4.45
N TRP A 126 22.65 5.69 5.49
CA TRP A 126 23.55 6.80 5.71
C TRP A 126 25.01 6.36 5.91
N GLU A 127 25.21 5.15 6.42
CA GLU A 127 26.52 4.54 6.61
C GLU A 127 27.30 4.29 5.31
N ASN A 128 26.62 4.24 4.17
CA ASN A 128 27.22 4.00 2.86
C ASN A 128 27.50 5.28 2.08
N ILE A 129 27.13 6.45 2.62
CA ILE A 129 27.22 7.70 1.89
C ILE A 129 28.59 8.35 2.09
N SER A 130 29.17 8.80 0.98
CA SER A 130 30.37 9.62 0.96
C SER A 130 30.19 10.84 0.07
N VAL A 131 30.92 11.90 0.36
CA VAL A 131 30.97 13.13 -0.42
C VAL A 131 32.39 13.36 -0.89
N SER A 132 32.60 13.49 -2.18
CA SER A 132 33.91 13.75 -2.80
C SER A 132 33.93 15.07 -3.57
#